data_4643265d202e57d938462af29d5ffbd4
#
_entry.id   4643265d202e57d938462af29d5ffbd4
#
_cell.length_a   1.000
_cell.length_b   1.000
_cell.length_c   1.000
_cell.angle_alpha   90.00
_cell.angle_beta   90.00
_cell.angle_gamma   90.00
#
_symmetry.space_group_name_H-M   'P 1'
#
loop_
_entity.id
_entity.type
_entity.pdbx_description
1 polymer ?
#
loop_
_entity_poly.entity_id
_entity_poly.type
_entity_poly.pdbx_seq_one_letter_code
_entity_poly.pdbx_strand_id
1 'polypeptide(L)'
;MGYAPTFFGVDGMDGILTMPGFDASLAEGLMLMTPFSATDEANQAFVDAYTAAYGTEPNQFAADAYDGVYIVKAALEAAGCTADMSNEEICDALVSAMTSLKFTGLTGTDMTWNAEGDDGVHTAEADAADEIG
;
A
#
# COMPACT_ATOMS: atom_id res chain seq x y z
N MET A 1 -15.93 -32.29 16.05
CA MET A 1 -16.70 -31.81 14.90
C MET A 1 -15.71 -31.61 13.76
N GLY A 2 -15.93 -32.27 12.60
CA GLY A 2 -14.98 -32.19 11.46
C GLY A 2 -15.21 -30.98 10.55
N TYR A 3 -15.39 -29.80 11.13
CA TYR A 3 -15.51 -28.56 10.37
C TYR A 3 -14.14 -27.88 10.29
N ALA A 4 -13.60 -27.77 9.07
CA ALA A 4 -12.33 -27.11 8.78
C ALA A 4 -12.58 -26.02 7.74
N PRO A 5 -12.97 -24.81 8.17
CA PRO A 5 -13.20 -23.70 7.25
C PRO A 5 -11.87 -23.20 6.68
N THR A 6 -11.91 -22.72 5.44
CA THR A 6 -10.85 -21.87 4.91
C THR A 6 -11.11 -20.44 5.37
N PHE A 7 -10.11 -19.83 5.99
CA PHE A 7 -10.17 -18.43 6.40
C PHE A 7 -9.55 -17.55 5.33
N PHE A 8 -10.21 -16.43 5.09
CA PHE A 8 -9.73 -15.40 4.20
C PHE A 8 -9.74 -14.06 4.94
N GLY A 9 -8.59 -13.40 5.00
CA GLY A 9 -8.41 -12.10 5.65
C GLY A 9 -8.13 -10.99 4.65
N VAL A 10 -8.28 -9.77 5.11
CA VAL A 10 -7.94 -8.56 4.38
C VAL A 10 -6.77 -7.85 5.08
N ASP A 11 -6.35 -6.74 4.54
CA ASP A 11 -5.20 -5.92 4.96
C ASP A 11 -5.09 -5.69 6.48
N GLY A 12 -6.20 -5.46 7.17
CA GLY A 12 -6.21 -5.27 8.61
C GLY A 12 -5.67 -6.46 9.44
N MET A 13 -5.46 -7.62 8.82
CA MET A 13 -4.84 -8.79 9.45
C MET A 13 -3.33 -8.90 9.18
N ASP A 14 -2.75 -7.99 8.41
CA ASP A 14 -1.31 -8.00 8.19
C ASP A 14 -0.54 -7.82 9.50
N GLY A 15 0.51 -8.62 9.67
CA GLY A 15 1.29 -8.67 10.92
C GLY A 15 0.69 -9.56 12.01
N ILE A 16 -0.45 -10.24 11.81
CA ILE A 16 -1.06 -11.11 12.82
C ILE A 16 -0.12 -12.20 13.33
N LEU A 17 0.76 -12.72 12.45
CA LEU A 17 1.71 -13.78 12.80
C LEU A 17 2.79 -13.31 13.79
N THR A 18 3.05 -12.01 13.86
CA THR A 18 4.04 -11.41 14.76
C THR A 18 3.41 -10.77 16.00
N MET A 19 2.08 -10.84 16.13
CA MET A 19 1.36 -10.25 17.26
C MET A 19 1.72 -10.97 18.57
N PRO A 20 2.11 -10.24 19.62
CA PRO A 20 2.46 -10.86 20.89
C PRO A 20 1.33 -11.71 21.47
N GLY A 21 1.64 -12.98 21.78
CA GLY A 21 0.68 -13.94 22.35
C GLY A 21 -0.23 -14.61 21.32
N PHE A 22 -0.09 -14.34 20.05
CA PHE A 22 -0.79 -15.08 19.00
C PHE A 22 -0.03 -16.39 18.69
N ASP A 23 -0.77 -17.49 18.62
CA ASP A 23 -0.24 -18.77 18.18
C ASP A 23 -0.32 -18.85 16.65
N ALA A 24 0.81 -18.64 15.98
CA ALA A 24 0.89 -18.63 14.52
C ALA A 24 0.43 -19.95 13.85
N SER A 25 0.44 -21.08 14.59
CA SER A 25 -0.07 -22.35 14.06
C SER A 25 -1.57 -22.34 13.79
N LEU A 26 -2.31 -21.43 14.42
CA LEU A 26 -3.75 -21.25 14.20
C LEU A 26 -4.06 -20.55 12.86
N ALA A 27 -3.06 -19.92 12.26
CA ALA A 27 -3.19 -19.25 10.96
C ALA A 27 -2.77 -20.15 9.78
N GLU A 28 -2.48 -21.42 10.02
CA GLU A 28 -2.15 -22.37 8.95
C GLU A 28 -3.30 -22.45 7.93
N GLY A 29 -3.00 -22.16 6.66
CA GLY A 29 -4.01 -22.13 5.59
C GLY A 29 -4.86 -20.85 5.53
N LEU A 30 -4.57 -19.85 6.36
CA LEU A 30 -5.14 -18.51 6.20
C LEU A 30 -4.63 -17.88 4.89
N MET A 31 -5.54 -17.40 4.08
CA MET A 31 -5.23 -16.57 2.92
C MET A 31 -5.41 -15.10 3.29
N LEU A 32 -4.44 -14.27 2.96
CA LEU A 32 -4.47 -12.83 3.23
C LEU A 32 -4.38 -12.07 1.91
N MET A 33 -5.34 -11.17 1.68
CA MET A 33 -5.28 -10.22 0.58
C MET A 33 -4.57 -8.97 1.06
N THR A 34 -3.45 -8.66 0.42
CA THR A 34 -2.60 -7.50 0.76
C THR A 34 -2.03 -6.90 -0.53
N PRO A 35 -1.88 -5.58 -0.62
CA PRO A 35 -1.27 -4.92 -1.77
C PRO A 35 0.26 -5.05 -1.79
N PHE A 36 0.86 -5.59 -0.73
CA PHE A 36 2.31 -5.69 -0.59
C PHE A 36 2.71 -7.04 0.00
N SER A 37 3.76 -7.63 -0.56
CA SER A 37 4.41 -8.82 0.00
C SER A 37 5.92 -8.58 0.14
N ALA A 38 6.43 -8.82 1.35
CA ALA A 38 7.87 -8.76 1.62
C ALA A 38 8.67 -9.89 0.94
N THR A 39 7.98 -10.93 0.47
CA THR A 39 8.60 -12.05 -0.24
C THR A 39 8.62 -11.87 -1.76
N ASP A 40 8.00 -10.82 -2.28
CA ASP A 40 8.04 -10.50 -3.70
C ASP A 40 9.43 -9.98 -4.09
N GLU A 41 10.00 -10.55 -5.15
CA GLU A 41 11.31 -10.15 -5.66
C GLU A 41 11.34 -8.68 -6.08
N ALA A 42 10.23 -8.17 -6.59
CA ALA A 42 10.11 -6.76 -6.98
C ALA A 42 10.25 -5.80 -5.79
N ASN A 43 9.91 -6.23 -4.59
CA ASN A 43 9.95 -5.42 -3.38
C ASN A 43 11.25 -5.57 -2.59
N GLN A 44 12.16 -6.48 -3.00
CA GLN A 44 13.32 -6.85 -2.20
C GLN A 44 14.23 -5.66 -1.85
N ALA A 45 14.40 -4.72 -2.75
CA ALA A 45 15.23 -3.53 -2.50
C ALA A 45 14.67 -2.66 -1.35
N PHE A 46 13.35 -2.53 -1.26
CA PHE A 46 12.69 -1.84 -0.16
C PHE A 46 12.80 -2.63 1.14
N VAL A 47 12.56 -3.94 1.08
CA VAL A 47 12.63 -4.85 2.23
C VAL A 47 14.03 -4.82 2.86
N ASP A 48 15.08 -4.91 2.06
CA ASP A 48 16.47 -4.86 2.51
C ASP A 48 16.80 -3.52 3.18
N ALA A 49 16.43 -2.41 2.54
CA ALA A 49 16.68 -1.08 3.07
C ALA A 49 15.92 -0.83 4.39
N TYR A 50 14.67 -1.24 4.45
CA TYR A 50 13.85 -1.11 5.65
C TYR A 50 14.40 -1.97 6.79
N THR A 51 14.72 -3.23 6.51
CA THR A 51 15.28 -4.16 7.50
C THR A 51 16.63 -3.68 8.02
N ALA A 52 17.47 -3.12 7.15
CA ALA A 52 18.76 -2.54 7.58
C ALA A 52 18.58 -1.32 8.49
N ALA A 53 17.52 -0.52 8.27
CA ALA A 53 17.26 0.68 9.06
C ALA A 53 16.57 0.39 10.40
N TYR A 54 15.66 -0.58 10.44
CA TYR A 54 14.75 -0.80 11.57
C TYR A 54 14.93 -2.16 12.27
N GLY A 55 15.69 -3.10 11.69
CA GLY A 55 15.96 -4.42 12.27
C GLY A 55 14.79 -5.40 12.21
N THR A 56 13.77 -5.10 11.44
CA THR A 56 12.59 -5.95 11.21
C THR A 56 12.11 -5.81 9.78
N GLU A 57 11.45 -6.84 9.25
CA GLU A 57 10.84 -6.76 7.92
C GLU A 57 9.68 -5.77 7.90
N PRO A 58 9.47 -5.06 6.77
CA PRO A 58 8.30 -4.21 6.60
C PRO A 58 7.04 -5.05 6.42
N ASN A 59 5.92 -4.53 6.91
CA ASN A 59 4.58 -4.98 6.56
C ASN A 59 3.97 -4.07 5.49
N GLN A 60 2.74 -4.35 5.04
CA GLN A 60 2.07 -3.52 4.06
C GLN A 60 1.93 -2.05 4.49
N PHE A 61 1.67 -1.78 5.78
CA PHE A 61 1.49 -0.40 6.27
C PHE A 61 2.76 0.44 6.14
N ALA A 62 3.94 -0.20 6.26
CA ALA A 62 5.21 0.46 6.00
C ALA A 62 5.37 0.80 4.50
N ALA A 63 4.94 -0.09 3.62
CA ALA A 63 4.94 0.14 2.18
C ALA A 63 3.93 1.23 1.77
N ASP A 64 2.72 1.21 2.34
CA ASP A 64 1.70 2.24 2.12
C ASP A 64 2.20 3.62 2.54
N ALA A 65 2.84 3.71 3.70
CA ALA A 65 3.40 4.98 4.19
C ALA A 65 4.55 5.47 3.29
N TYR A 66 5.37 4.56 2.80
CA TYR A 66 6.45 4.88 1.87
C TYR A 66 5.89 5.44 0.56
N ASP A 67 4.94 4.74 -0.06
CA ASP A 67 4.28 5.20 -1.28
C ASP A 67 3.57 6.55 -1.04
N GLY A 68 2.90 6.72 0.09
CA GLY A 68 2.22 7.96 0.45
C GLY A 68 3.13 9.18 0.42
N VAL A 69 4.36 9.07 0.92
CA VAL A 69 5.36 10.15 0.85
C VAL A 69 5.75 10.46 -0.59
N TYR A 70 5.96 9.45 -1.42
CA TYR A 70 6.32 9.64 -2.82
C TYR A 70 5.17 10.16 -3.68
N ILE A 71 3.93 9.76 -3.38
CA ILE A 71 2.71 10.29 -4.02
C ILE A 71 2.59 11.79 -3.74
N VAL A 72 2.72 12.20 -2.46
CA VAL A 72 2.68 13.62 -2.09
C VAL A 72 3.81 14.39 -2.76
N LYS A 73 5.02 13.83 -2.78
CA LYS A 73 6.15 14.45 -3.49
C LYS A 73 5.84 14.64 -4.98
N ALA A 74 5.36 13.60 -5.65
CA ALA A 74 5.01 13.67 -7.08
C ALA A 74 3.91 14.69 -7.36
N ALA A 75 2.90 14.78 -6.47
CA ALA A 75 1.83 15.75 -6.58
C ALA A 75 2.33 17.20 -6.39
N LEU A 76 3.21 17.46 -5.41
CA LEU A 76 3.83 18.76 -5.19
C LEU A 76 4.67 19.22 -6.40
N GLU A 77 5.44 18.29 -6.98
CA GLU A 77 6.24 18.55 -8.18
C GLU A 77 5.34 18.82 -9.40
N ALA A 78 4.29 18.03 -9.60
CA ALA A 78 3.34 18.23 -10.69
C ALA A 78 2.56 19.53 -10.57
N ALA A 79 2.21 19.92 -9.34
CA ALA A 79 1.53 21.17 -9.03
C ALA A 79 2.45 22.40 -9.14
N GLY A 80 3.77 22.20 -9.22
CA GLY A 80 4.74 23.30 -9.23
C GLY A 80 4.80 24.08 -7.92
N CYS A 81 4.51 23.41 -6.79
CA CYS A 81 4.52 24.05 -5.48
C CYS A 81 5.93 24.55 -5.10
N THR A 82 5.98 25.72 -4.49
CA THR A 82 7.21 26.36 -4.03
C THR A 82 7.12 26.72 -2.54
N ALA A 83 8.27 26.96 -1.90
CA ALA A 83 8.33 27.21 -0.46
C ALA A 83 7.73 28.56 -0.02
N ASP A 84 7.46 29.46 -0.94
CA ASP A 84 6.85 30.79 -0.73
C ASP A 84 5.33 30.78 -0.85
N MET A 85 4.73 29.66 -1.28
CA MET A 85 3.28 29.52 -1.33
C MET A 85 2.71 29.33 0.10
N SER A 86 1.52 29.87 0.31
CA SER A 86 0.76 29.61 1.52
C SER A 86 0.25 28.16 1.57
N ASN A 87 -0.10 27.69 2.78
CA ASN A 87 -0.67 26.35 2.93
C ASN A 87 -1.97 26.16 2.11
N GLU A 88 -2.79 27.21 2.00
CA GLU A 88 -4.04 27.17 1.21
C GLU A 88 -3.74 26.99 -0.28
N GLU A 89 -2.81 27.78 -0.82
CA GLU A 89 -2.39 27.66 -2.22
C GLU A 89 -1.79 26.28 -2.53
N ILE A 90 -0.98 25.72 -1.60
CA ILE A 90 -0.41 24.38 -1.75
C ILE A 90 -1.53 23.34 -1.74
N CYS A 91 -2.50 23.42 -0.81
CA CYS A 91 -3.61 22.47 -0.74
C CYS A 91 -4.46 22.49 -2.01
N ASP A 92 -4.83 23.65 -2.51
CA ASP A 92 -5.63 23.79 -3.73
C ASP A 92 -4.89 23.25 -4.96
N ALA A 93 -3.59 23.53 -5.04
CA ALA A 93 -2.73 23.04 -6.12
C ALA A 93 -2.59 21.50 -6.06
N LEU A 94 -2.43 20.90 -4.86
CA LEU A 94 -2.36 19.46 -4.68
C LEU A 94 -3.65 18.77 -5.07
N VAL A 95 -4.82 19.25 -4.61
CA VAL A 95 -6.13 18.68 -4.96
C VAL A 95 -6.31 18.65 -6.48
N SER A 96 -5.94 19.75 -7.15
CA SER A 96 -5.99 19.82 -8.61
C SER A 96 -5.03 18.84 -9.29
N ALA A 97 -3.80 18.73 -8.80
CA ALA A 97 -2.77 17.86 -9.38
C ALA A 97 -3.09 16.38 -9.19
N MET A 98 -3.62 15.99 -8.02
CA MET A 98 -3.94 14.59 -7.69
C MET A 98 -4.89 13.95 -8.70
N THR A 99 -5.89 14.68 -9.20
CA THR A 99 -6.86 14.14 -10.18
C THR A 99 -6.25 13.83 -11.56
N SER A 100 -5.05 14.31 -11.82
CA SER A 100 -4.30 14.05 -13.06
C SER A 100 -3.04 13.20 -12.83
N LEU A 101 -2.76 12.88 -11.58
CA LEU A 101 -1.58 12.10 -11.22
C LEU A 101 -1.79 10.62 -11.53
N LYS A 102 -0.76 9.99 -12.05
CA LYS A 102 -0.64 8.54 -12.20
C LYS A 102 0.64 8.11 -11.51
N PHE A 103 0.54 7.20 -10.58
CA PHE A 103 1.65 6.76 -9.76
C PHE A 103 1.76 5.23 -9.73
N THR A 104 2.98 4.72 -9.78
CA THR A 104 3.29 3.31 -9.56
C THR A 104 4.30 3.23 -8.42
N GLY A 105 3.95 2.47 -7.40
CA GLY A 105 4.74 2.28 -6.20
C GLY A 105 4.88 0.83 -5.79
N LEU A 106 5.11 0.61 -4.50
CA LEU A 106 5.22 -0.72 -3.90
C LEU A 106 3.86 -1.40 -3.75
N THR A 107 2.80 -0.61 -3.56
CA THR A 107 1.46 -1.09 -3.18
C THR A 107 0.46 -1.06 -4.33
N GLY A 108 0.86 -0.55 -5.49
CA GLY A 108 0.00 -0.53 -6.67
C GLY A 108 0.68 0.00 -7.91
N THR A 109 0.15 -0.42 -9.04
CA THR A 109 0.58 0.01 -10.37
C THR A 109 -0.48 0.92 -10.97
N ASP A 110 -0.04 2.01 -11.61
CA ASP A 110 -0.94 2.93 -12.32
C ASP A 110 -2.08 3.50 -11.45
N MET A 111 -1.81 3.73 -10.17
CA MET A 111 -2.77 4.32 -9.25
C MET A 111 -3.19 5.72 -9.70
N THR A 112 -4.50 5.98 -9.68
CA THR A 112 -5.10 7.27 -10.04
C THR A 112 -6.15 7.67 -9.00
N TRP A 113 -6.47 8.97 -8.95
CA TRP A 113 -7.45 9.52 -8.02
C TRP A 113 -8.52 10.28 -8.81
N ASN A 114 -9.79 10.10 -8.42
CA ASN A 114 -10.89 10.83 -9.03
C ASN A 114 -11.15 12.19 -8.36
N ALA A 115 -11.88 13.07 -9.04
CA ALA A 115 -12.20 14.40 -8.53
C ALA A 115 -13.27 14.39 -7.41
N GLU A 116 -14.01 13.32 -7.29
CA GLU A 116 -15.15 13.21 -6.37
C GLU A 116 -14.68 12.92 -4.94
N GLY A 117 -13.48 12.35 -4.79
CA GLY A 117 -12.74 12.30 -3.53
C GLY A 117 -13.36 11.50 -2.39
N ASP A 118 -14.54 10.92 -2.62
CA ASP A 118 -15.35 10.34 -1.58
C ASP A 118 -15.10 8.86 -1.35
N ASP A 119 -14.54 8.14 -2.30
CA ASP A 119 -14.57 6.68 -2.23
C ASP A 119 -13.22 5.99 -2.12
N GLY A 120 -12.10 6.71 -2.20
CA GLY A 120 -10.78 6.07 -2.13
C GLY A 120 -10.69 4.82 -3.00
N VAL A 121 -11.51 4.73 -4.05
CA VAL A 121 -11.53 3.59 -4.94
C VAL A 121 -10.24 3.63 -5.73
N HIS A 122 -9.25 2.93 -5.22
CA HIS A 122 -8.14 2.51 -6.03
C HIS A 122 -8.72 1.59 -7.09
N THR A 123 -8.94 2.11 -8.29
CA THR A 123 -9.01 1.24 -9.45
C THR A 123 -7.59 0.79 -9.74
N ALA A 124 -7.02 -0.01 -8.83
CA ALA A 124 -6.08 -0.99 -9.26
C ALA A 124 -6.90 -1.86 -10.21
N GLU A 125 -6.72 -1.73 -11.49
CA GLU A 125 -7.03 -2.84 -12.37
C GLU A 125 -6.18 -3.98 -11.80
N ALA A 126 -6.85 -4.82 -11.02
CA ALA A 126 -6.32 -6.10 -10.67
C ALA A 126 -6.05 -6.74 -12.03
N ASP A 127 -4.80 -6.83 -12.42
CA ASP A 127 -4.40 -7.73 -13.48
C ASP A 127 -5.00 -9.07 -13.08
N ALA A 128 -6.02 -9.41 -13.84
CA ALA A 128 -6.87 -10.52 -13.55
C ALA A 128 -6.01 -11.75 -13.40
N ALA A 129 -6.10 -12.34 -12.23
CA ALA A 129 -6.08 -13.77 -12.06
C ALA A 129 -5.46 -14.54 -13.24
N ASP A 130 -4.16 -14.73 -13.21
CA ASP A 130 -3.61 -15.87 -13.86
C ASP A 130 -3.82 -17.08 -12.92
N GLU A 131 -4.83 -17.84 -13.34
CA GLU A 131 -4.96 -19.27 -13.22
C GLU A 131 -4.72 -19.93 -11.85
N ILE A 132 -5.84 -20.11 -11.17
CA ILE A 132 -6.01 -21.29 -10.35
C ILE A 132 -6.13 -22.50 -11.32
N GLY A 133 -5.01 -23.16 -11.56
CA GLY A 133 -4.92 -24.48 -12.15
C GLY A 133 -4.87 -25.53 -11.06
#